data_a8930edabaa9e47f096f15859d431e08
#
_entry.id   a8930edabaa9e47f096f15859d431e08
#
_cell.length_a   1.000
_cell.length_b   1.000
_cell.length_c   1.000
_cell.angle_alpha   90.00
_cell.angle_beta   90.00
_cell.angle_gamma   90.00
#
_symmetry.space_group_name_H-M   'P 1'
#
loop_
_entity.id
_entity.type
_entity.pdbx_description
1 polymer ?
#
loop_
_entity_poly.entity_id
_entity_poly.type
_entity_poly.pdbx_seq_one_letter_code
_entity_poly.pdbx_strand_id
1 'polypeptide(L)'
;MLRKLALYALLALVAAVVITPAALAAKVKIRVEGRTTTIYGSAQPTVTADHPLQALDVASTLGEFHYALTSSSFGDYVSHIGKYAAAGTSGWAFKVNGASPPVGADKVALKDGDVVLWYWAAFGPAGGPPTLELQRLPGNCYVVQSPDDTGTRTRATTATLVVDGKRFRTRSGRACVGRHTGLVRAVAPGAVRSNALR
;
A
#
# COMPACT_ATOMS: atom_id res chain seq x y z
N MET A 1 32.68 54.80 5.39
CA MET A 1 32.37 53.79 4.35
C MET A 1 32.23 52.36 4.92
N LEU A 2 33.07 51.95 5.86
CA LEU A 2 33.00 50.58 6.45
C LEU A 2 31.66 50.22 7.15
N ARG A 3 31.02 51.16 7.83
CA ARG A 3 29.73 50.91 8.54
C ARG A 3 28.55 50.60 7.59
N LYS A 4 28.53 51.17 6.38
CA LYS A 4 27.49 50.88 5.39
C LYS A 4 27.69 49.54 4.72
N LEU A 5 28.92 49.08 4.51
CA LEU A 5 29.25 47.75 3.97
C LEU A 5 28.87 46.64 4.94
N ALA A 6 29.06 46.83 6.27
CA ALA A 6 28.66 45.88 7.29
C ALA A 6 27.11 45.68 7.35
N LEU A 7 26.35 46.77 7.11
CA LEU A 7 24.89 46.73 7.12
C LEU A 7 24.32 45.93 5.92
N TYR A 8 24.94 46.09 4.75
CA TYR A 8 24.54 45.31 3.55
C TYR A 8 24.93 43.82 3.65
N ALA A 9 26.06 43.51 4.30
CA ALA A 9 26.44 42.11 4.56
C ALA A 9 25.48 41.41 5.54
N LEU A 10 24.97 42.16 6.55
CA LEU A 10 23.97 41.60 7.49
C LEU A 10 22.60 41.39 6.82
N LEU A 11 22.17 42.29 5.93
CA LEU A 11 20.92 42.12 5.17
C LEU A 11 21.02 40.98 4.16
N ALA A 12 22.18 40.72 3.57
CA ALA A 12 22.35 39.56 2.67
C ALA A 12 22.32 38.21 3.40
N LEU A 13 22.73 38.19 4.67
CA LEU A 13 22.70 36.94 5.48
C LEU A 13 21.30 36.55 5.94
N VAL A 14 20.37 37.51 6.09
CA VAL A 14 18.99 37.28 6.49
C VAL A 14 18.11 36.82 5.32
N ALA A 15 18.54 37.05 4.06
CA ALA A 15 17.78 36.63 2.87
C ALA A 15 18.02 35.18 2.43
N ALA A 16 18.91 34.43 3.09
CA ALA A 16 18.99 32.97 2.96
C ALA A 16 17.89 32.30 3.80
N VAL A 17 16.64 32.72 3.62
CA VAL A 17 15.48 31.94 4.02
C VAL A 17 15.57 30.63 3.26
N VAL A 18 15.90 29.56 3.96
CA VAL A 18 15.86 28.20 3.46
C VAL A 18 14.43 27.96 2.98
N ILE A 19 14.21 28.15 1.69
CA ILE A 19 13.01 27.64 1.01
C ILE A 19 13.17 26.13 1.05
N THR A 20 12.75 25.50 2.15
CA THR A 20 12.51 24.06 2.15
C THR A 20 11.45 23.81 1.10
N PRO A 21 11.74 23.10 0.00
CA PRO A 21 10.69 22.75 -0.93
C PRO A 21 9.62 22.03 -0.12
N ALA A 22 8.39 22.56 -0.13
CA ALA A 22 7.26 21.80 0.35
C ALA A 22 7.31 20.46 -0.41
N ALA A 23 7.47 19.36 0.31
CA ALA A 23 7.43 18.05 -0.31
C ALA A 23 6.09 17.96 -1.05
N LEU A 24 6.14 17.96 -2.38
CA LEU A 24 4.94 17.78 -3.19
C LEU A 24 4.44 16.36 -2.89
N ALA A 25 3.18 16.27 -2.46
CA ALA A 25 2.57 15.00 -2.18
C ALA A 25 2.67 14.06 -3.41
N ALA A 26 3.14 12.85 -3.17
CA ALA A 26 3.47 11.89 -4.22
C ALA A 26 2.20 11.28 -4.84
N LYS A 27 2.23 10.95 -6.13
CA LYS A 27 1.20 10.17 -6.83
C LYS A 27 1.44 8.69 -6.60
N VAL A 28 0.65 8.07 -5.74
CA VAL A 28 0.83 6.69 -5.29
C VAL A 28 -0.39 5.84 -5.62
N LYS A 29 -0.19 4.55 -5.80
CA LYS A 29 -1.28 3.57 -5.96
C LYS A 29 -1.69 3.05 -4.60
N ILE A 30 -3.00 2.88 -4.37
CA ILE A 30 -3.49 2.36 -3.10
C ILE A 30 -4.51 1.24 -3.28
N ARG A 31 -4.48 0.30 -2.32
CA ARG A 31 -5.44 -0.78 -2.16
C ARG A 31 -5.69 -1.05 -0.68
N VAL A 32 -6.95 -1.26 -0.31
CA VAL A 32 -7.39 -1.58 1.06
C VAL A 32 -8.12 -2.91 1.06
N GLU A 33 -7.52 -3.92 1.70
CA GLU A 33 -8.01 -5.30 1.75
C GLU A 33 -8.54 -5.65 3.14
N GLY A 34 -9.83 -5.82 3.25
CA GLY A 34 -10.45 -6.40 4.43
C GLY A 34 -10.28 -7.91 4.48
N ARG A 35 -10.72 -8.53 5.56
CA ARG A 35 -10.60 -9.97 5.81
C ARG A 35 -11.19 -10.82 4.67
N THR A 36 -12.37 -10.48 4.17
CA THR A 36 -13.09 -11.26 3.16
C THR A 36 -13.28 -10.52 1.84
N THR A 37 -13.25 -9.21 1.84
CA THR A 37 -13.54 -8.36 0.67
C THR A 37 -12.51 -7.26 0.54
N THR A 38 -12.33 -6.75 -0.68
CA THR A 38 -11.64 -5.49 -0.89
C THR A 38 -12.56 -4.37 -0.42
N ILE A 39 -12.03 -3.47 0.38
CA ILE A 39 -12.75 -2.28 0.83
C ILE A 39 -12.61 -1.19 -0.24
N TYR A 40 -11.38 -1.00 -0.76
CA TYR A 40 -11.11 0.02 -1.76
C TYR A 40 -9.99 -0.40 -2.71
N GLY A 41 -10.08 0.06 -3.95
CA GLY A 41 -8.94 0.08 -4.87
C GLY A 41 -8.44 -1.28 -5.33
N SER A 42 -9.31 -2.24 -5.67
CA SER A 42 -8.86 -3.55 -6.19
C SER A 42 -7.91 -3.43 -7.37
N ALA A 43 -8.13 -2.46 -8.27
CA ALA A 43 -7.28 -2.14 -9.42
C ALA A 43 -6.18 -1.10 -9.11
N GLN A 44 -5.98 -0.76 -7.85
CA GLN A 44 -4.97 0.18 -7.37
C GLN A 44 -5.05 1.56 -8.02
N PRO A 45 -6.13 2.34 -7.78
CA PRO A 45 -6.22 3.71 -8.26
C PRO A 45 -5.09 4.56 -7.70
N THR A 46 -4.75 5.62 -8.43
CA THR A 46 -3.76 6.60 -8.00
C THR A 46 -4.40 7.65 -7.11
N VAL A 47 -3.77 7.95 -5.98
CA VAL A 47 -4.09 9.05 -5.08
C VAL A 47 -2.85 9.90 -4.86
N THR A 48 -3.03 11.10 -4.30
CA THR A 48 -1.92 11.99 -3.93
C THR A 48 -1.75 11.96 -2.41
N ALA A 49 -0.56 11.59 -1.93
CA ALA A 49 -0.28 11.46 -0.50
C ALA A 49 1.21 11.54 -0.19
N ASP A 50 1.57 12.05 1.00
CA ASP A 50 2.95 12.14 1.49
C ASP A 50 3.39 10.87 2.22
N HIS A 51 2.45 10.18 2.85
CA HIS A 51 2.69 8.97 3.65
C HIS A 51 1.49 8.00 3.61
N PRO A 52 1.67 6.70 3.95
CA PRO A 52 0.62 5.69 3.84
C PRO A 52 -0.67 5.99 4.61
N LEU A 53 -0.59 6.67 5.74
CA LEU A 53 -1.80 7.05 6.50
C LEU A 53 -2.61 8.11 5.75
N GLN A 54 -1.96 9.10 5.12
CA GLN A 54 -2.66 10.07 4.28
C GLN A 54 -3.24 9.41 3.03
N ALA A 55 -2.53 8.43 2.43
CA ALA A 55 -3.09 7.66 1.33
C ALA A 55 -4.37 6.91 1.74
N LEU A 56 -4.43 6.37 2.97
CA LEU A 56 -5.64 5.77 3.53
C LEU A 56 -6.75 6.80 3.72
N ASP A 57 -6.43 8.01 4.21
CA ASP A 57 -7.38 9.09 4.40
C ASP A 57 -8.04 9.50 3.07
N VAL A 58 -7.24 9.76 2.04
CA VAL A 58 -7.75 10.04 0.70
C VAL A 58 -8.59 8.88 0.16
N ALA A 59 -8.14 7.63 0.35
CA ALA A 59 -8.88 6.44 -0.08
C ALA A 59 -10.20 6.30 0.67
N SER A 60 -10.26 6.66 1.96
CA SER A 60 -11.48 6.59 2.77
C SER A 60 -12.55 7.54 2.26
N THR A 61 -12.15 8.75 1.87
CA THR A 61 -13.03 9.75 1.26
C THR A 61 -13.55 9.29 -0.10
N LEU A 62 -12.65 8.78 -0.99
CA LEU A 62 -13.01 8.35 -2.33
C LEU A 62 -13.83 7.04 -2.35
N GLY A 63 -13.64 6.19 -1.37
CA GLY A 63 -14.29 4.87 -1.25
C GLY A 63 -15.47 4.86 -0.28
N GLU A 64 -15.81 6.02 0.31
CA GLU A 64 -16.92 6.18 1.25
C GLU A 64 -16.90 5.19 2.41
N PHE A 65 -15.70 4.94 2.97
CA PHE A 65 -15.54 4.11 4.16
C PHE A 65 -14.86 4.91 5.27
N HIS A 66 -15.17 4.59 6.51
CA HIS A 66 -14.51 5.22 7.66
C HIS A 66 -13.32 4.38 8.13
N TYR A 67 -12.39 5.04 8.81
CA TYR A 67 -11.33 4.41 9.59
C TYR A 67 -11.17 5.14 10.93
N ALA A 68 -10.54 4.49 11.89
CA ALA A 68 -10.25 5.08 13.19
C ALA A 68 -8.80 4.82 13.59
N LEU A 69 -8.23 5.81 14.26
CA LEU A 69 -6.91 5.74 14.90
C LEU A 69 -7.06 5.51 16.40
N THR A 70 -6.09 4.84 16.97
CA THR A 70 -5.92 4.73 18.42
C THR A 70 -4.49 5.08 18.75
N SER A 71 -4.32 5.97 19.73
CA SER A 71 -3.00 6.37 20.21
C SER A 71 -2.47 5.36 21.23
N SER A 72 -1.17 5.08 21.14
CA SER A 72 -0.46 4.20 22.06
C SER A 72 0.89 4.82 22.43
N SER A 73 1.61 4.19 23.37
CA SER A 73 2.98 4.58 23.71
C SER A 73 3.97 4.45 22.53
N PHE A 74 3.60 3.71 21.49
CA PHE A 74 4.40 3.51 20.26
C PHE A 74 3.95 4.41 19.10
N GLY A 75 2.99 5.33 19.33
CA GLY A 75 2.40 6.19 18.30
C GLY A 75 0.99 5.77 17.91
N ASP A 76 0.45 6.46 16.90
CA ASP A 76 -0.89 6.20 16.41
C ASP A 76 -0.90 5.00 15.45
N TYR A 77 -1.91 4.15 15.59
CA TYR A 77 -2.14 3.04 14.68
C TYR A 77 -3.60 2.97 14.23
N VAL A 78 -3.82 2.40 13.04
CA VAL A 78 -5.16 2.20 12.51
C VAL A 78 -5.83 1.05 13.26
N SER A 79 -6.83 1.38 14.07
CA SER A 79 -7.57 0.40 14.89
C SER A 79 -8.82 -0.13 14.20
N HIS A 80 -9.31 0.55 13.15
CA HIS A 80 -10.54 0.18 12.47
C HIS A 80 -10.52 0.65 11.01
N ILE A 81 -10.95 -0.18 10.06
CA ILE A 81 -11.32 0.24 8.71
C ILE A 81 -12.60 -0.48 8.29
N GLY A 82 -13.60 0.28 7.85
CA GLY A 82 -14.91 -0.25 7.46
C GLY A 82 -15.58 -0.99 8.61
N LYS A 83 -15.81 -2.28 8.45
CA LYS A 83 -16.44 -3.14 9.46
C LYS A 83 -15.45 -3.97 10.31
N TYR A 84 -14.15 -3.76 10.13
CA TYR A 84 -13.12 -4.60 10.75
C TYR A 84 -12.36 -3.81 11.82
N ALA A 85 -12.71 -4.02 13.08
CA ALA A 85 -12.01 -3.49 14.23
C ALA A 85 -10.86 -4.42 14.66
N ALA A 86 -9.71 -3.84 15.01
CA ALA A 86 -8.59 -4.60 15.57
C ALA A 86 -9.00 -5.26 16.91
N ALA A 87 -8.60 -6.51 17.12
CA ALA A 87 -8.87 -7.24 18.35
C ALA A 87 -7.85 -8.37 18.55
N GLY A 88 -7.34 -8.51 19.77
CA GLY A 88 -6.34 -9.52 20.12
C GLY A 88 -5.09 -9.38 19.24
N THR A 89 -4.73 -10.46 18.56
CA THR A 89 -3.59 -10.48 17.62
C THR A 89 -3.98 -10.12 16.18
N SER A 90 -5.20 -9.63 15.96
CA SER A 90 -5.67 -9.26 14.63
C SER A 90 -5.84 -7.75 14.52
N GLY A 91 -5.46 -7.18 13.38
CA GLY A 91 -5.53 -5.73 13.18
C GLY A 91 -5.15 -5.33 11.77
N TRP A 92 -4.87 -4.04 11.62
CA TRP A 92 -4.50 -3.46 10.35
C TRP A 92 -3.00 -3.33 10.23
N ALA A 93 -2.49 -3.73 9.09
CA ALA A 93 -1.09 -3.58 8.70
C ALA A 93 -1.01 -2.93 7.33
N PHE A 94 0.17 -2.42 6.99
CA PHE A 94 0.42 -1.84 5.69
C PHE A 94 1.76 -2.29 5.11
N LYS A 95 1.86 -2.21 3.79
CA LYS A 95 3.10 -2.40 3.03
C LYS A 95 3.27 -1.26 2.03
N VAL A 96 4.51 -0.90 1.76
CA VAL A 96 4.88 0.00 0.66
C VAL A 96 5.78 -0.78 -0.29
N ASN A 97 5.39 -0.87 -1.57
CA ASN A 97 6.11 -1.65 -2.59
C ASN A 97 6.34 -3.13 -2.23
N GLY A 98 5.45 -3.68 -1.40
CA GLY A 98 5.53 -5.05 -0.90
C GLY A 98 6.31 -5.20 0.41
N ALA A 99 7.12 -4.24 0.82
CA ALA A 99 7.83 -4.26 2.09
C ALA A 99 6.98 -3.75 3.26
N SER A 100 7.21 -4.28 4.46
CA SER A 100 6.62 -3.82 5.72
C SER A 100 7.59 -2.82 6.38
N PRO A 101 7.31 -1.50 6.36
CA PRO A 101 8.18 -0.53 7.00
C PRO A 101 8.25 -0.74 8.52
N PRO A 102 9.41 -0.56 9.16
CA PRO A 102 9.58 -0.75 10.60
C PRO A 102 9.13 0.46 11.43
N VAL A 103 8.35 1.36 10.85
CA VAL A 103 7.87 2.61 11.45
C VAL A 103 6.39 2.81 11.18
N GLY A 104 5.76 3.73 11.90
CA GLY A 104 4.35 4.07 11.72
C GLY A 104 4.03 4.59 10.31
N ALA A 105 2.79 4.43 9.91
CA ALA A 105 2.32 4.79 8.56
C ALA A 105 2.39 6.30 8.28
N ASP A 106 2.48 7.12 9.29
CA ASP A 106 2.65 8.58 9.24
C ASP A 106 4.13 9.01 9.11
N LYS A 107 5.08 8.06 9.23
CA LYS A 107 6.52 8.31 9.21
C LYS A 107 7.21 7.85 7.93
N VAL A 108 6.51 7.15 7.05
CA VAL A 108 7.07 6.66 5.78
C VAL A 108 6.84 7.70 4.69
N ALA A 109 7.90 8.33 4.21
CA ALA A 109 7.80 9.23 3.07
C ALA A 109 7.55 8.45 1.78
N LEU A 110 6.46 8.78 1.07
CA LEU A 110 6.11 8.18 -0.22
C LEU A 110 6.75 8.93 -1.39
N LYS A 111 6.94 8.21 -2.49
CA LYS A 111 7.46 8.72 -3.77
C LYS A 111 6.49 8.41 -4.89
N ASP A 112 6.58 9.16 -5.97
CA ASP A 112 5.79 8.91 -7.18
C ASP A 112 5.94 7.47 -7.65
N GLY A 113 4.79 6.84 -7.91
CA GLY A 113 4.72 5.45 -8.35
C GLY A 113 4.68 4.40 -7.24
N ASP A 114 4.89 4.78 -5.97
CA ASP A 114 4.79 3.84 -4.85
C ASP A 114 3.42 3.16 -4.80
N VAL A 115 3.42 1.93 -4.29
CA VAL A 115 2.22 1.11 -4.13
C VAL A 115 1.98 0.86 -2.65
N VAL A 116 0.88 1.40 -2.13
CA VAL A 116 0.45 1.25 -0.74
C VAL A 116 -0.61 0.17 -0.66
N LEU A 117 -0.39 -0.82 0.19
CA LEU A 117 -1.36 -1.84 0.55
C LEU A 117 -1.70 -1.69 2.04
N TRP A 118 -2.96 -1.41 2.35
CA TRP A 118 -3.52 -1.62 3.69
C TRP A 118 -4.26 -2.95 3.72
N TYR A 119 -4.06 -3.76 4.76
CA TYR A 119 -4.68 -5.07 4.82
C TYR A 119 -5.00 -5.52 6.24
N TRP A 120 -6.09 -6.27 6.36
CA TRP A 120 -6.42 -6.97 7.58
C TRP A 120 -5.50 -8.15 7.79
N ALA A 121 -4.87 -8.22 8.95
CA ALA A 121 -3.95 -9.28 9.34
C ALA A 121 -4.39 -9.93 10.66
N ALA A 122 -4.25 -11.26 10.73
CA ALA A 122 -4.19 -12.01 11.97
C ALA A 122 -2.75 -12.46 12.15
N PHE A 123 -2.10 -11.97 13.18
CA PHE A 123 -0.70 -12.25 13.46
C PHE A 123 -0.57 -13.49 14.32
N GLY A 124 0.27 -14.41 13.92
CA GLY A 124 0.65 -15.62 14.64
C GLY A 124 2.15 -15.67 14.91
N PRO A 125 2.64 -16.80 15.45
CA PRO A 125 4.09 -16.99 15.70
C PRO A 125 4.96 -16.85 14.44
N ALA A 126 4.40 -17.12 13.25
CA ALA A 126 5.08 -16.98 11.96
C ALA A 126 4.93 -15.59 11.31
N GLY A 127 4.36 -14.60 12.03
CA GLY A 127 4.09 -13.28 11.52
C GLY A 127 2.67 -13.10 10.97
N GLY A 128 2.49 -12.10 10.11
CA GLY A 128 1.22 -11.81 9.45
C GLY A 128 0.95 -12.70 8.23
N PRO A 129 -0.26 -12.58 7.62
CA PRO A 129 -0.62 -13.33 6.42
C PRO A 129 0.25 -12.95 5.23
N PRO A 130 0.60 -13.91 4.34
CA PRO A 130 1.24 -13.58 3.07
C PRO A 130 0.36 -12.61 2.26
N THR A 131 0.97 -11.67 1.57
CA THR A 131 0.29 -10.77 0.65
C THR A 131 0.57 -11.19 -0.79
N LEU A 132 -0.43 -11.10 -1.68
CA LEU A 132 -0.26 -11.48 -3.07
C LEU A 132 -0.17 -10.24 -3.97
N GLU A 133 0.69 -10.33 -4.98
CA GLU A 133 0.80 -9.40 -6.09
C GLU A 133 0.57 -10.14 -7.41
N LEU A 134 -0.19 -9.52 -8.32
CA LEU A 134 -0.44 -10.03 -9.65
C LEU A 134 0.29 -9.16 -10.67
N GLN A 135 1.04 -9.79 -11.56
CA GLN A 135 1.69 -9.16 -12.70
C GLN A 135 1.18 -9.77 -14.00
N ARG A 136 0.88 -8.93 -14.99
CA ARG A 136 0.46 -9.36 -16.32
C ARG A 136 1.66 -9.72 -17.17
N LEU A 137 1.50 -10.77 -17.96
CA LEU A 137 2.43 -11.23 -18.99
C LEU A 137 1.73 -11.20 -20.36
N PRO A 138 2.44 -11.30 -21.50
CA PRO A 138 1.83 -11.43 -22.81
C PRO A 138 0.87 -12.62 -22.91
N GLY A 139 -0.14 -12.52 -23.78
CA GLY A 139 -1.07 -13.61 -24.06
C GLY A 139 -2.12 -13.89 -22.95
N ASN A 140 -2.54 -12.86 -22.21
CA ASN A 140 -3.45 -12.99 -21.06
C ASN A 140 -2.96 -14.02 -20.02
N CYS A 141 -1.66 -14.07 -19.84
CA CYS A 141 -1.00 -14.84 -18.80
C CYS A 141 -0.66 -13.93 -17.63
N TYR A 142 -0.57 -14.53 -16.47
CA TYR A 142 -0.30 -13.81 -15.22
C TYR A 142 0.66 -14.60 -14.35
N VAL A 143 1.49 -13.89 -13.60
CA VAL A 143 2.32 -14.45 -12.53
C VAL A 143 1.86 -13.88 -11.20
N VAL A 144 1.77 -14.75 -10.20
CA VAL A 144 1.45 -14.39 -8.82
C VAL A 144 2.71 -14.46 -8.00
N GLN A 145 3.00 -13.38 -7.33
CA GLN A 145 4.13 -13.24 -6.41
C GLN A 145 3.64 -12.97 -5.00
N SER A 146 4.45 -13.30 -4.02
CA SER A 146 4.25 -12.95 -2.62
C SER A 146 5.52 -12.26 -2.12
N PRO A 147 5.47 -10.95 -1.87
CA PRO A 147 6.56 -10.24 -1.23
C PRO A 147 6.60 -10.59 0.26
N ASP A 148 7.80 -10.83 0.79
CA ASP A 148 8.06 -10.91 2.21
C ASP A 148 8.05 -9.52 2.87
N ASP A 149 8.45 -9.42 4.13
CA ASP A 149 8.47 -8.15 4.86
C ASP A 149 9.60 -7.21 4.42
N THR A 150 10.59 -7.72 3.70
CA THR A 150 11.65 -6.90 3.06
C THR A 150 11.26 -6.42 1.67
N GLY A 151 10.16 -6.93 1.11
CA GLY A 151 9.71 -6.68 -0.26
C GLY A 151 10.30 -7.64 -1.29
N THR A 152 11.08 -8.65 -0.86
CA THR A 152 11.62 -9.68 -1.75
C THR A 152 10.50 -10.60 -2.24
N ARG A 153 10.35 -10.72 -3.55
CA ARG A 153 9.24 -11.42 -4.19
C ARG A 153 9.57 -12.85 -4.54
N THR A 154 8.78 -13.77 -4.04
CA THR A 154 8.80 -15.19 -4.41
C THR A 154 7.53 -15.57 -5.17
N ARG A 155 7.54 -16.68 -5.92
CA ARG A 155 6.34 -17.14 -6.63
C ARG A 155 5.34 -17.78 -5.67
N ALA A 156 4.08 -17.34 -5.72
CA ALA A 156 3.00 -17.92 -4.94
C ALA A 156 2.43 -19.17 -5.64
N THR A 157 3.02 -20.33 -5.39
CA THR A 157 2.75 -21.58 -6.11
C THR A 157 1.36 -22.17 -5.85
N THR A 158 0.74 -21.83 -4.71
CA THR A 158 -0.59 -22.30 -4.30
C THR A 158 -1.73 -21.36 -4.72
N ALA A 159 -1.42 -20.28 -5.44
CA ALA A 159 -2.38 -19.28 -5.83
C ALA A 159 -3.34 -19.80 -6.93
N THR A 160 -4.53 -19.21 -6.95
CA THR A 160 -5.55 -19.42 -7.97
C THR A 160 -5.93 -18.07 -8.55
N LEU A 161 -6.00 -17.95 -9.87
CA LEU A 161 -6.56 -16.78 -10.54
C LEU A 161 -8.08 -16.88 -10.59
N VAL A 162 -8.75 -15.76 -10.37
CA VAL A 162 -10.21 -15.63 -10.46
C VAL A 162 -10.51 -14.52 -11.46
N VAL A 163 -11.35 -14.81 -12.45
CA VAL A 163 -11.84 -13.86 -13.46
C VAL A 163 -13.17 -14.36 -14.03
N ASP A 164 -14.13 -13.45 -14.24
CA ASP A 164 -15.46 -13.77 -14.81
C ASP A 164 -16.14 -15.00 -14.13
N GLY A 165 -16.03 -15.11 -12.80
CA GLY A 165 -16.56 -16.24 -12.02
C GLY A 165 -15.79 -17.56 -12.18
N LYS A 166 -14.79 -17.63 -13.06
CA LYS A 166 -13.97 -18.83 -13.29
C LYS A 166 -12.71 -18.82 -12.43
N ARG A 167 -12.22 -20.01 -12.11
CA ARG A 167 -11.01 -20.23 -11.31
C ARG A 167 -9.97 -21.00 -12.11
N PHE A 168 -8.75 -20.49 -12.15
CA PHE A 168 -7.61 -21.07 -12.87
C PHE A 168 -6.48 -21.34 -11.87
N ARG A 169 -6.17 -22.62 -11.66
CA ARG A 169 -5.02 -22.99 -10.82
C ARG A 169 -3.72 -22.54 -11.48
N THR A 170 -2.84 -21.96 -10.69
CA THR A 170 -1.49 -21.64 -11.19
C THR A 170 -0.60 -22.88 -11.16
N ARG A 171 0.34 -22.94 -12.11
CA ARG A 171 1.49 -23.86 -12.07
C ARG A 171 2.73 -23.03 -11.81
N SER A 172 3.45 -23.32 -10.74
CA SER A 172 4.61 -22.51 -10.30
C SER A 172 4.30 -21.01 -10.24
N GLY A 173 3.12 -20.64 -9.70
CA GLY A 173 2.67 -19.26 -9.59
C GLY A 173 2.26 -18.59 -10.91
N ARG A 174 2.06 -19.32 -12.02
CA ARG A 174 1.68 -18.77 -13.32
C ARG A 174 0.45 -19.48 -13.90
N ALA A 175 -0.43 -18.71 -14.55
CA ALA A 175 -1.51 -19.26 -15.37
C ALA A 175 -1.90 -18.27 -16.47
N CYS A 176 -2.49 -18.82 -17.56
CA CYS A 176 -3.11 -18.05 -18.64
C CYS A 176 -4.62 -18.28 -18.59
N VAL A 177 -5.41 -17.20 -18.71
CA VAL A 177 -6.88 -17.27 -18.54
C VAL A 177 -7.65 -17.13 -19.85
N GLY A 178 -6.95 -16.96 -20.97
CA GLY A 178 -7.57 -16.72 -22.27
C GLY A 178 -8.22 -15.33 -22.38
N ARG A 179 -9.13 -15.17 -23.35
CA ARG A 179 -9.89 -13.92 -23.50
C ARG A 179 -10.85 -13.76 -22.33
N HIS A 180 -10.88 -12.56 -21.76
CA HIS A 180 -11.75 -12.20 -20.64
C HIS A 180 -12.09 -10.70 -20.69
N THR A 181 -13.17 -10.31 -20.05
CA THR A 181 -13.61 -8.91 -19.92
C THR A 181 -13.45 -8.37 -18.50
N GLY A 182 -13.52 -9.22 -17.50
CA GLY A 182 -13.37 -8.88 -16.11
C GLY A 182 -11.93 -8.72 -15.65
N LEU A 183 -11.80 -8.22 -14.44
CA LEU A 183 -10.52 -8.11 -13.76
C LEU A 183 -10.04 -9.48 -13.27
N VAL A 184 -8.79 -9.79 -13.56
CA VAL A 184 -8.11 -10.98 -13.04
C VAL A 184 -7.53 -10.69 -11.68
N ARG A 185 -7.70 -11.59 -10.73
CA ARG A 185 -7.22 -11.47 -9.38
C ARG A 185 -6.67 -12.81 -8.87
N ALA A 186 -5.61 -12.77 -8.07
CA ALA A 186 -5.09 -13.95 -7.41
C ALA A 186 -5.61 -14.05 -5.97
N VAL A 187 -5.93 -15.27 -5.57
CA VAL A 187 -6.30 -15.66 -4.21
C VAL A 187 -5.54 -16.90 -3.80
N ALA A 188 -5.24 -17.04 -2.50
CA ALA A 188 -4.73 -18.27 -1.90
C ALA A 188 -5.26 -18.41 -0.47
N PRO A 189 -5.36 -19.61 0.08
CA PRO A 189 -5.75 -19.83 1.46
C PRO A 189 -4.85 -19.06 2.42
N GLY A 190 -5.43 -18.35 3.38
CA GLY A 190 -4.69 -17.60 4.40
C GLY A 190 -3.93 -16.36 3.91
N ALA A 191 -3.96 -16.07 2.61
CA ALA A 191 -3.25 -14.91 2.05
C ALA A 191 -4.18 -13.72 1.79
N VAL A 192 -3.62 -12.53 1.86
CA VAL A 192 -4.26 -11.31 1.38
C VAL A 192 -4.32 -11.33 -0.15
N ARG A 193 -5.50 -11.07 -0.71
CA ARG A 193 -5.74 -11.08 -2.17
C ARG A 193 -4.78 -10.13 -2.91
N SER A 194 -4.48 -10.46 -4.17
CA SER A 194 -3.65 -9.59 -5.02
C SER A 194 -4.40 -8.31 -5.44
N ASN A 195 -3.68 -7.37 -6.06
CA ASN A 195 -4.27 -6.38 -6.95
C ASN A 195 -5.04 -7.09 -8.09
N ALA A 196 -5.97 -6.38 -8.69
CA ALA A 196 -6.72 -6.85 -9.85
C ALA A 196 -6.21 -6.16 -11.12
N LEU A 197 -6.06 -6.93 -12.20
CA LEU A 197 -5.57 -6.47 -13.51
C LEU A 197 -6.54 -6.88 -14.61
N ARG A 198 -6.59 -6.07 -15.67
CA ARG A 198 -7.33 -6.40 -16.87
C ARG A 198 -6.38 -6.90 -17.97
#